data_e7ac3f3320b108fabefe7546f956ef57
#
_entry.id   e7ac3f3320b108fabefe7546f956ef57
#
_cell.length_a   1.000
_cell.length_b   1.000
_cell.length_c   1.000
_cell.angle_alpha   90.00
_cell.angle_beta   90.00
_cell.angle_gamma   90.00
#
_symmetry.space_group_name_H-M   'P 1'
#
loop_
_entity.id
_entity.type
_entity.pdbx_description
1 polymer ?
#
loop_
_entity_poly.entity_id
_entity_poly.type
_entity_poly.pdbx_seq_one_letter_code
_entity_poly.pdbx_strand_id
1 'polypeptide(L)'
;MNITIKNKRREFLKNAGSTALFASLGTSFLVGCSTGEENIDPIIPPDETGGETGVGFTVDGDVYTFDLTHSSFLGLKSVGGWKRFDQGGMLLVNVGQNVVRAFNSSCPHAGCRTSWGYSNNNFRCGCHGATFNNQGSVLSAPGGTGDL
;
A
#
# COMPACT_ATOMS: atom_id res chain seq x y z
N MET A 1 -16.50 2.40 -12.43
CA MET A 1 -15.83 1.08 -12.45
C MET A 1 -14.80 1.09 -11.35
N ASN A 2 -14.93 0.19 -10.38
CA ASN A 2 -14.04 0.12 -9.23
C ASN A 2 -13.18 -1.12 -9.32
N ILE A 3 -11.94 -1.02 -8.88
CA ILE A 3 -11.05 -2.18 -8.70
C ILE A 3 -10.66 -2.28 -7.22
N THR A 4 -10.52 -3.50 -6.73
CA THR A 4 -10.15 -3.79 -5.34
C THR A 4 -8.84 -4.56 -5.31
N ILE A 5 -7.89 -4.10 -4.49
CA ILE A 5 -6.55 -4.67 -4.36
C ILE A 5 -6.26 -4.92 -2.88
N LYS A 6 -5.85 -6.14 -2.53
CA LYS A 6 -5.45 -6.51 -1.17
C LYS A 6 -3.93 -6.36 -1.00
N ASN A 7 -3.51 -5.63 0.03
CA ASN A 7 -2.09 -5.46 0.35
C ASN A 7 -1.65 -6.55 1.35
N LYS A 8 -0.81 -7.49 0.91
CA LYS A 8 -0.37 -8.64 1.72
C LYS A 8 0.73 -8.35 2.75
N ARG A 9 1.24 -7.12 2.82
CA ARG A 9 2.37 -6.81 3.71
C ARG A 9 2.07 -7.00 5.21
N ARG A 10 0.83 -6.76 5.64
CA ARG A 10 0.42 -6.92 7.04
C ARG A 10 0.13 -8.37 7.43
N GLU A 11 -0.21 -9.24 6.49
CA GLU A 11 -0.42 -10.67 6.77
C GLU A 11 0.86 -11.36 7.28
N PHE A 12 2.01 -10.99 6.72
CA PHE A 12 3.30 -11.53 7.17
C PHE A 12 3.62 -11.17 8.64
N LEU A 13 3.32 -9.93 9.05
CA LEU A 13 3.58 -9.47 10.42
C LEU A 13 2.61 -10.10 11.45
N LYS A 14 1.37 -10.36 11.06
CA LYS A 14 0.41 -11.04 11.94
C LYS A 14 0.79 -12.50 12.22
N ASN A 15 1.36 -13.18 11.23
CA ASN A 15 1.78 -14.58 11.37
C ASN A 15 3.16 -14.73 12.03
N ALA A 16 4.03 -13.72 11.99
CA ALA A 16 5.33 -13.74 12.65
C ALA A 16 5.27 -13.39 14.16
N GLY A 17 4.15 -12.86 14.65
CA GLY A 17 3.98 -12.38 16.03
C GLY A 17 3.41 -13.38 17.02
N SER A 18 3.19 -14.65 16.65
CA SER A 18 2.40 -15.61 17.47
C SER A 18 3.22 -16.57 18.34
N THR A 19 4.51 -16.33 18.56
CA THR A 19 5.29 -17.12 19.53
C THR A 19 6.28 -16.22 20.28
N ALA A 20 5.78 -15.46 21.25
CA ALA A 20 6.58 -14.96 22.35
C ALA A 20 5.79 -15.19 23.65
N LEU A 21 6.09 -16.30 24.33
CA LEU A 21 5.81 -16.51 25.74
C LEU A 21 6.43 -15.36 26.54
N PHE A 22 5.61 -14.52 27.12
CA PHE A 22 6.00 -13.72 28.27
C PHE A 22 5.39 -14.33 29.52
N ALA A 23 6.19 -15.19 30.15
CA ALA A 23 6.00 -15.55 31.55
C ALA A 23 6.61 -14.46 32.44
N SER A 24 5.78 -13.94 33.31
CA SER A 24 6.07 -13.36 34.63
C SER A 24 7.09 -12.21 34.72
N LEU A 25 6.62 -11.07 35.16
CA LEU A 25 7.01 -10.42 36.42
C LEU A 25 6.04 -9.24 36.67
N GLY A 26 5.30 -9.39 37.77
CA GLY A 26 4.42 -8.36 38.26
C GLY A 26 5.20 -7.20 38.91
N THR A 27 4.74 -5.99 38.65
CA THR A 27 4.84 -4.88 39.61
C THR A 27 3.69 -3.94 39.39
N SER A 28 2.90 -3.81 40.41
CA SER A 28 1.84 -2.83 40.59
C SER A 28 2.42 -1.40 40.52
N PHE A 29 1.84 -0.56 39.70
CA PHE A 29 1.86 0.87 39.94
C PHE A 29 0.44 1.41 39.97
N LEU A 30 0.01 1.68 41.20
CA LEU A 30 -1.21 2.39 41.52
C LEU A 30 -0.95 3.90 41.46
N VAL A 31 -1.98 4.60 41.00
CA VAL A 31 -2.48 5.90 41.47
C VAL A 31 -1.81 7.17 40.96
N GLY A 32 -2.62 7.93 40.30
CA GLY A 32 -2.54 9.35 40.09
C GLY A 32 -3.89 9.89 39.65
N CYS A 33 -4.88 9.97 40.54
CA CYS A 33 -6.04 10.81 40.34
C CYS A 33 -5.62 12.25 40.39
N SER A 34 -5.87 13.03 39.37
CA SER A 34 -5.97 14.46 39.41
C SER A 34 -7.28 14.89 38.81
N THR A 35 -8.17 15.37 39.63
CA THR A 35 -9.44 16.00 39.30
C THR A 35 -9.15 17.34 38.62
N GLY A 36 -9.49 17.48 37.37
CA GLY A 36 -9.62 18.73 36.65
C GLY A 36 -10.86 18.63 35.77
N GLU A 37 -11.95 19.32 36.19
CA GLU A 37 -13.13 19.50 35.37
C GLU A 37 -12.77 20.43 34.22
N GLU A 38 -12.40 19.88 33.08
CA GLU A 38 -12.45 20.57 31.80
C GLU A 38 -13.61 20.02 31.00
N ASN A 39 -14.47 20.95 30.57
CA ASN A 39 -15.62 20.78 29.71
C ASN A 39 -15.16 20.10 28.43
N ILE A 40 -15.24 18.78 28.38
CA ILE A 40 -14.95 18.02 27.19
C ILE A 40 -16.25 18.00 26.39
N ASP A 41 -16.32 18.81 25.32
CA ASP A 41 -17.27 18.55 24.23
C ASP A 41 -17.21 17.07 23.90
N PRO A 42 -18.35 16.40 23.64
CA PRO A 42 -18.34 15.00 23.30
C PRO A 42 -17.47 14.82 22.06
N ILE A 43 -16.31 14.20 22.26
CA ILE A 43 -15.49 13.69 21.15
C ILE A 43 -16.36 12.64 20.48
N ILE A 44 -17.01 13.02 19.39
CA ILE A 44 -17.62 12.08 18.46
C ILE A 44 -16.49 11.15 18.06
N PRO A 45 -16.56 9.84 18.36
CA PRO A 45 -15.57 8.90 17.85
C PRO A 45 -15.50 9.11 16.33
N PRO A 46 -14.33 9.18 15.70
CA PRO A 46 -14.27 9.22 14.26
C PRO A 46 -15.01 7.98 13.76
N ASP A 47 -16.05 8.23 12.96
CA ASP A 47 -16.81 7.21 12.27
C ASP A 47 -15.80 6.34 11.50
N GLU A 48 -15.60 5.08 11.95
CA GLU A 48 -14.66 4.13 11.33
C GLU A 48 -15.11 3.68 9.93
N THR A 49 -16.12 4.34 9.36
CA THR A 49 -16.56 4.24 7.97
C THR A 49 -16.02 5.39 7.12
N GLY A 50 -14.89 5.98 7.48
CA GLY A 50 -14.26 7.07 6.76
C GLY A 50 -13.45 6.61 5.55
N GLY A 51 -14.11 6.19 4.49
CA GLY A 51 -13.53 6.38 3.17
C GLY A 51 -13.45 7.88 2.92
N GLU A 52 -12.23 8.45 2.81
CA GLU A 52 -12.06 9.84 2.38
C GLU A 52 -12.73 10.01 1.01
N THR A 53 -13.98 10.49 1.03
CA THR A 53 -14.76 10.82 -0.16
C THR A 53 -14.15 12.07 -0.78
N GLY A 54 -13.36 11.89 -1.83
CA GLY A 54 -12.73 13.00 -2.55
C GLY A 54 -11.38 12.68 -3.16
N VAL A 55 -10.75 11.55 -2.77
CA VAL A 55 -9.42 11.16 -3.28
C VAL A 55 -9.45 10.02 -4.32
N GLY A 56 -10.63 9.50 -4.64
CA GLY A 56 -10.83 8.45 -5.66
C GLY A 56 -10.41 7.05 -5.23
N PHE A 57 -10.20 6.80 -3.95
CA PHE A 57 -9.98 5.46 -3.40
C PHE A 57 -10.50 5.38 -1.96
N THR A 58 -10.75 4.16 -1.51
CA THR A 58 -11.07 3.84 -0.10
C THR A 58 -10.13 2.76 0.41
N VAL A 59 -9.93 2.72 1.73
CA VAL A 59 -9.11 1.71 2.40
C VAL A 59 -9.92 1.06 3.49
N ASP A 60 -9.98 -0.27 3.48
CA ASP A 60 -10.57 -1.10 4.52
C ASP A 60 -9.54 -2.15 4.95
N GLY A 61 -8.91 -1.92 6.08
CA GLY A 61 -7.79 -2.72 6.54
C GLY A 61 -6.64 -2.76 5.53
N ASP A 62 -6.45 -3.90 4.89
CA ASP A 62 -5.43 -4.12 3.85
C ASP A 62 -5.99 -4.07 2.42
N VAL A 63 -7.26 -3.71 2.28
CA VAL A 63 -7.96 -3.69 1.01
C VAL A 63 -8.08 -2.26 0.51
N TYR A 64 -7.58 -2.00 -0.69
CA TYR A 64 -7.70 -0.72 -1.39
C TYR A 64 -8.71 -0.87 -2.52
N THR A 65 -9.71 0.00 -2.56
CA THR A 65 -10.68 0.08 -3.66
C THR A 65 -10.51 1.40 -4.38
N PHE A 66 -10.22 1.35 -5.68
CA PHE A 66 -9.98 2.52 -6.52
C PHE A 66 -11.17 2.80 -7.43
N ASP A 67 -11.65 4.04 -7.45
CA ASP A 67 -12.62 4.52 -8.43
C ASP A 67 -11.89 4.95 -9.70
N LEU A 68 -12.00 4.16 -10.75
CA LEU A 68 -11.39 4.45 -12.04
C LEU A 68 -12.11 5.58 -12.82
N THR A 69 -13.21 6.12 -12.29
CA THR A 69 -13.86 7.31 -12.87
C THR A 69 -13.29 8.60 -12.28
N HIS A 70 -12.62 8.51 -11.14
CA HIS A 70 -11.95 9.65 -10.51
C HIS A 70 -10.73 10.09 -11.34
N SER A 71 -10.51 11.40 -11.44
CA SER A 71 -9.44 12.01 -12.27
C SER A 71 -8.05 11.44 -11.97
N SER A 72 -7.76 11.12 -10.68
CA SER A 72 -6.49 10.56 -10.24
C SER A 72 -6.20 9.16 -10.78
N PHE A 73 -7.22 8.40 -11.22
CA PHE A 73 -7.09 7.00 -11.65
C PHE A 73 -7.60 6.74 -13.06
N LEU A 74 -8.06 7.77 -13.78
CA LEU A 74 -8.57 7.65 -15.16
C LEU A 74 -7.59 6.93 -16.09
N GLY A 75 -6.29 7.15 -15.92
CA GLY A 75 -5.25 6.51 -16.73
C GLY A 75 -5.29 4.99 -16.65
N LEU A 76 -5.74 4.41 -15.52
CA LEU A 76 -5.86 2.96 -15.34
C LEU A 76 -7.02 2.32 -16.12
N LYS A 77 -7.89 3.10 -16.76
CA LYS A 77 -8.95 2.57 -17.65
C LYS A 77 -8.39 2.05 -18.97
N SER A 78 -7.28 2.59 -19.42
CA SER A 78 -6.65 2.20 -20.69
C SER A 78 -5.63 1.10 -20.46
N VAL A 79 -5.55 0.16 -21.39
CA VAL A 79 -4.49 -0.89 -21.37
C VAL A 79 -3.11 -0.23 -21.46
N GLY A 80 -2.20 -0.63 -20.59
CA GLY A 80 -0.90 0.00 -20.44
C GLY A 80 -0.92 1.29 -19.60
N GLY A 81 -2.09 1.77 -19.20
CA GLY A 81 -2.19 2.85 -18.22
C GLY A 81 -1.63 2.39 -16.87
N TRP A 82 -0.83 3.23 -16.24
CA TRP A 82 -0.16 2.90 -14.99
C TRP A 82 -0.14 4.10 -14.03
N LYS A 83 0.10 3.80 -12.76
CA LYS A 83 0.24 4.81 -11.70
C LYS A 83 1.09 4.30 -10.56
N ARG A 84 2.01 5.14 -10.06
CA ARG A 84 2.60 4.95 -8.73
C ARG A 84 1.64 5.50 -7.69
N PHE A 85 1.22 4.66 -6.77
CA PHE A 85 0.31 5.01 -5.68
C PHE A 85 1.09 4.99 -4.36
N ASP A 86 1.51 6.18 -3.91
CA ASP A 86 2.45 6.32 -2.80
C ASP A 86 1.84 5.95 -1.45
N GLN A 87 0.56 6.27 -1.20
CA GLN A 87 -0.13 5.95 0.05
C GLN A 87 -0.16 4.44 0.34
N GLY A 88 -0.34 3.62 -0.69
CA GLY A 88 -0.28 2.15 -0.58
C GLY A 88 1.10 1.56 -0.85
N GLY A 89 2.07 2.36 -1.29
CA GLY A 89 3.40 1.90 -1.71
C GLY A 89 3.32 0.93 -2.89
N MET A 90 2.46 1.23 -3.88
CA MET A 90 2.14 0.34 -5.00
C MET A 90 2.47 0.97 -6.36
N LEU A 91 2.78 0.09 -7.32
CA LEU A 91 2.73 0.36 -8.75
C LEU A 91 1.49 -0.32 -9.30
N LEU A 92 0.61 0.44 -9.92
CA LEU A 92 -0.63 -0.06 -10.52
C LEU A 92 -0.49 -0.03 -12.04
N VAL A 93 -0.96 -1.08 -12.75
CA VAL A 93 -0.96 -1.10 -14.21
C VAL A 93 -2.15 -1.91 -14.75
N ASN A 94 -2.84 -1.36 -15.75
CA ASN A 94 -3.84 -2.09 -16.50
C ASN A 94 -3.16 -2.96 -17.57
N VAL A 95 -3.25 -4.29 -17.39
CA VAL A 95 -2.64 -5.27 -18.30
C VAL A 95 -3.62 -5.79 -19.36
N GLY A 96 -4.81 -5.19 -19.46
CA GLY A 96 -5.89 -5.61 -20.36
C GLY A 96 -6.89 -6.55 -19.68
N GLN A 97 -7.94 -6.94 -20.42
CA GLN A 97 -9.00 -7.85 -19.96
C GLN A 97 -9.65 -7.43 -18.63
N ASN A 98 -9.78 -6.11 -18.39
CA ASN A 98 -10.27 -5.52 -17.15
C ASN A 98 -9.43 -5.88 -15.89
N VAL A 99 -8.17 -6.25 -16.09
CA VAL A 99 -7.25 -6.57 -14.98
C VAL A 99 -6.29 -5.43 -14.73
N VAL A 100 -6.31 -4.91 -13.51
CA VAL A 100 -5.28 -4.02 -12.98
C VAL A 100 -4.42 -4.81 -12.00
N ARG A 101 -3.12 -4.85 -12.25
CA ARG A 101 -2.14 -5.47 -11.35
C ARG A 101 -1.53 -4.42 -10.43
N ALA A 102 -1.19 -4.86 -9.23
CA ALA A 102 -0.47 -4.07 -8.26
C ALA A 102 0.81 -4.78 -7.84
N PHE A 103 1.89 -4.01 -7.80
CA PHE A 103 3.21 -4.46 -7.35
C PHE A 103 3.71 -3.56 -6.25
N ASN A 104 4.69 -4.02 -5.48
CA ASN A 104 5.37 -3.19 -4.52
C ASN A 104 6.17 -2.08 -5.24
N SER A 105 6.01 -0.82 -4.83
CA SER A 105 6.80 0.28 -5.38
C SER A 105 8.25 0.30 -4.89
N SER A 106 8.64 -0.56 -3.93
CA SER A 106 10.02 -0.70 -3.49
C SER A 106 10.77 -1.61 -4.45
N CYS A 107 11.70 -1.04 -5.23
CA CYS A 107 12.52 -1.80 -6.16
C CYS A 107 13.34 -2.85 -5.42
N PRO A 108 13.23 -4.15 -5.75
CA PRO A 108 13.92 -5.23 -5.05
C PRO A 108 15.44 -5.16 -5.22
N HIS A 109 15.95 -4.47 -6.25
CA HIS A 109 17.38 -4.27 -6.45
C HIS A 109 18.03 -3.47 -5.29
N ALA A 110 17.47 -2.31 -4.94
CA ALA A 110 18.07 -1.42 -3.92
C ALA A 110 17.04 -0.53 -3.20
N GLY A 111 15.78 -0.96 -3.10
CA GLY A 111 14.75 -0.29 -2.32
C GLY A 111 14.24 1.06 -2.84
N CYS A 112 14.66 1.49 -4.03
CA CYS A 112 14.17 2.73 -4.65
C CYS A 112 12.66 2.71 -4.83
N ARG A 113 11.95 3.80 -4.46
CA ARG A 113 10.48 3.88 -4.49
C ARG A 113 9.94 4.97 -5.40
N THR A 114 10.72 5.97 -5.73
CA THR A 114 10.24 7.22 -6.31
C THR A 114 10.44 7.35 -7.81
N SER A 115 11.41 6.66 -8.37
CA SER A 115 11.83 6.81 -9.77
C SER A 115 11.36 5.61 -10.60
N TRP A 116 10.09 5.62 -10.99
CA TRP A 116 9.51 4.56 -11.81
C TRP A 116 9.00 5.11 -13.14
N GLY A 117 9.20 4.33 -14.20
CA GLY A 117 8.60 4.51 -15.51
C GLY A 117 7.95 3.21 -16.00
N TYR A 118 7.00 3.34 -16.93
CA TYR A 118 6.37 2.19 -17.58
C TYR A 118 6.24 2.46 -19.08
N SER A 119 6.75 1.56 -19.89
CA SER A 119 6.64 1.60 -21.35
C SER A 119 6.83 0.19 -21.92
N ASN A 120 6.23 -0.08 -23.08
CA ASN A 120 6.36 -1.36 -23.77
C ASN A 120 6.08 -2.57 -22.87
N ASN A 121 5.06 -2.47 -22.01
CA ASN A 121 4.66 -3.48 -21.00
C ASN A 121 5.74 -3.79 -19.94
N ASN A 122 6.68 -2.88 -19.73
CA ASN A 122 7.74 -3.06 -18.74
C ASN A 122 7.81 -1.88 -17.77
N PHE A 123 8.00 -2.17 -16.49
CA PHE A 123 8.44 -1.21 -15.50
C PHE A 123 9.94 -1.03 -15.55
N ARG A 124 10.40 0.20 -15.39
CA ARG A 124 11.81 0.55 -15.24
C ARG A 124 12.02 1.39 -14.00
N CYS A 125 12.88 0.91 -13.11
CA CYS A 125 13.34 1.70 -11.98
C CYS A 125 14.42 2.67 -12.45
N GLY A 126 14.17 3.97 -12.34
CA GLY A 126 15.10 5.00 -12.83
C GLY A 126 16.34 5.18 -11.97
N CYS A 127 16.38 4.62 -10.73
CA CYS A 127 17.54 4.77 -9.85
C CYS A 127 18.77 4.04 -10.41
N HIS A 128 18.61 2.79 -10.82
CA HIS A 128 19.74 1.98 -11.31
C HIS A 128 19.40 1.19 -12.59
N GLY A 129 18.22 1.43 -13.20
CA GLY A 129 17.86 0.85 -14.47
C GLY A 129 17.29 -0.58 -14.43
N ALA A 130 17.01 -1.14 -13.25
CA ALA A 130 16.34 -2.43 -13.16
C ALA A 130 15.00 -2.42 -13.90
N THR A 131 14.71 -3.47 -14.67
CA THR A 131 13.51 -3.60 -15.50
C THR A 131 12.74 -4.88 -15.18
N PHE A 132 11.42 -4.77 -15.22
CA PHE A 132 10.47 -5.85 -14.87
C PHE A 132 9.34 -5.85 -15.88
N ASN A 133 8.84 -7.01 -16.25
CA ASN A 133 7.68 -7.11 -17.13
C ASN A 133 6.37 -6.74 -16.38
N ASN A 134 5.25 -6.72 -17.09
CA ASN A 134 3.95 -6.42 -16.50
C ASN A 134 3.34 -7.57 -15.67
N GLN A 135 4.05 -8.70 -15.51
CA GLN A 135 3.78 -9.73 -14.52
C GLN A 135 4.58 -9.52 -13.23
N GLY A 136 5.52 -8.57 -13.21
CA GLY A 136 6.41 -8.30 -12.09
C GLY A 136 7.74 -9.04 -12.17
N SER A 137 7.92 -9.94 -13.15
CA SER A 137 9.17 -10.71 -13.27
C SER A 137 10.32 -9.83 -13.75
N VAL A 138 11.48 -10.01 -13.13
CA VAL A 138 12.70 -9.29 -13.47
C VAL A 138 13.16 -9.64 -14.90
N LEU A 139 13.46 -8.62 -15.69
CA LEU A 139 14.06 -8.76 -17.02
C LEU A 139 15.55 -8.44 -17.00
N SER A 140 15.95 -7.43 -16.25
CA SER A 140 17.34 -7.01 -16.11
C SER A 140 17.51 -6.19 -14.85
N ALA A 141 18.62 -6.39 -14.12
CA ALA A 141 19.02 -5.51 -13.02
C ALA A 141 20.53 -5.59 -12.80
N PRO A 142 21.20 -4.48 -12.44
CA PRO A 142 22.62 -4.49 -12.05
C PRO A 142 22.83 -5.42 -10.85
N GLY A 143 23.80 -6.33 -10.93
CA GLY A 143 24.10 -7.26 -9.82
C GLY A 143 23.03 -8.31 -9.50
N GLY A 144 21.95 -8.38 -10.30
CA GLY A 144 20.82 -9.27 -10.08
C GLY A 144 19.82 -8.75 -9.03
N THR A 145 18.62 -9.29 -9.06
CA THR A 145 17.54 -8.99 -8.09
C THR A 145 16.41 -10.01 -8.22
N GLY A 146 15.43 -9.97 -7.27
CA GLY A 146 14.17 -10.71 -7.38
C GLY A 146 13.11 -9.97 -8.20
N ASP A 147 11.93 -10.59 -8.30
CA ASP A 147 10.74 -10.02 -8.92
C ASP A 147 10.11 -8.89 -8.06
N LEU A 148 9.23 -8.08 -8.68
CA LEU A 148 8.46 -7.02 -8.01
C LEU A 148 7.45 -7.56 -7.00
#